data_7c981ec8d67ab04be63159deed348b18
#
_entry.id   7c981ec8d67ab04be63159deed348b18
#
_cell.length_a   1.000
_cell.length_b   1.000
_cell.length_c   1.000
_cell.angle_alpha   90.00
_cell.angle_beta   90.00
_cell.angle_gamma   90.00
#
_symmetry.space_group_name_H-M   'P 1'
#
loop_
_entity.id
_entity.type
_entity.pdbx_description
1 polymer ?
#
loop_
_entity_poly.entity_id
_entity_poly.type
_entity_poly.pdbx_seq_one_letter_code
_entity_poly.pdbx_strand_id
1 'polypeptide(L)'
;MCIRDSHTISQWAGYQPTALHSLTGLAGEIGVGALYYKDESTRFGLGSFKALGGAYAVQHVLRQTLDADMPDTEVSLEDINTQHFADRVKNITVVTATDGNHGRSVAWGAQRFGCECMIYMHENVSQGRQEAVEAFGAKVVRVPGNYDDSVRQADQDAKANGWHIVSDTSYPGYMEIPRDVMAGYTLMTTEAMDQLPEDVIPTHVFIQGGCGGLAGAVGADLWHRYGDRMPHLTVVEPMPAACLYESARAGTPQLVNIVDESLMAGLSCGEVSLLGWQILHPGARHFMTISDAPVAPLMQMLAAGVSGDSPVVAGESAIAGLAGLIGAMQNEPLAQQMNLDAKSRVLVFGTEGATDPEVFEALVGTSAEKIAA
;
A
#
# COMPACT_ATOMS: atom_id res chain seq x y z
N MET A 1 -10.08 -11.43 -9.09
CA MET A 1 -10.36 -10.12 -8.51
C MET A 1 -11.46 -9.48 -9.33
N CYS A 2 -12.52 -9.04 -8.72
CA CYS A 2 -13.77 -8.73 -9.44
C CYS A 2 -14.12 -7.26 -9.25
N ILE A 3 -14.75 -6.65 -10.27
CA ILE A 3 -15.42 -5.33 -10.22
C ILE A 3 -16.30 -5.13 -8.95
N ARG A 4 -16.70 -6.22 -8.30
CA ARG A 4 -17.48 -6.21 -7.04
C ARG A 4 -16.71 -5.61 -5.84
N ASP A 5 -15.38 -5.75 -5.79
CA ASP A 5 -14.58 -5.33 -4.63
C ASP A 5 -14.47 -3.80 -4.57
N SER A 6 -14.22 -3.15 -5.70
CA SER A 6 -14.23 -1.68 -5.81
C SER A 6 -15.60 -1.08 -5.49
N HIS A 7 -16.69 -1.76 -5.89
CA HIS A 7 -18.05 -1.31 -5.59
C HIS A 7 -18.34 -1.32 -4.08
N THR A 8 -17.86 -2.32 -3.34
CA THR A 8 -18.08 -2.41 -1.89
C THR A 8 -17.46 -1.23 -1.15
N ILE A 9 -16.16 -0.94 -1.41
CA ILE A 9 -15.44 0.15 -0.73
C ILE A 9 -16.02 1.52 -1.11
N SER A 10 -16.48 1.69 -2.35
CA SER A 10 -17.09 2.95 -2.80
C SER A 10 -18.42 3.27 -2.11
N GLN A 11 -19.06 2.28 -1.45
CA GLN A 11 -20.26 2.50 -0.64
C GLN A 11 -19.95 2.88 0.81
N TRP A 12 -18.68 2.85 1.24
CA TRP A 12 -18.33 3.22 2.60
C TRP A 12 -18.53 4.71 2.85
N ALA A 13 -19.08 5.07 4.02
CA ALA A 13 -19.20 6.46 4.40
C ALA A 13 -17.83 7.15 4.43
N GLY A 14 -17.74 8.33 3.84
CA GLY A 14 -16.50 9.08 3.70
C GLY A 14 -15.64 8.68 2.50
N TYR A 15 -16.11 7.74 1.64
CA TYR A 15 -15.42 7.45 0.39
C TYR A 15 -15.43 8.66 -0.54
N GLN A 16 -14.26 8.96 -1.07
CA GLN A 16 -14.04 9.85 -2.20
C GLN A 16 -12.88 9.28 -3.03
N PRO A 17 -12.93 9.31 -4.37
CA PRO A 17 -11.77 9.03 -5.18
C PRO A 17 -10.64 10.00 -4.81
N THR A 18 -9.44 9.49 -4.61
CA THR A 18 -8.28 10.33 -4.38
C THR A 18 -7.78 10.97 -5.68
N ALA A 19 -7.00 12.04 -5.58
CA ALA A 19 -6.56 12.78 -6.77
C ALA A 19 -5.61 11.98 -7.68
N LEU A 20 -5.73 12.20 -8.98
CA LEU A 20 -4.73 11.87 -9.98
C LEU A 20 -4.15 13.19 -10.49
N HIS A 21 -2.91 13.50 -10.09
CA HIS A 21 -2.22 14.69 -10.55
C HIS A 21 -1.56 14.46 -11.90
N SER A 22 -1.70 15.41 -12.83
CA SER A 22 -0.89 15.47 -14.06
C SER A 22 0.29 16.39 -13.80
N LEU A 23 1.48 15.81 -13.58
CA LEU A 23 2.72 16.54 -13.28
C LEU A 23 3.42 16.92 -14.59
N THR A 24 2.85 17.90 -15.28
CA THR A 24 3.30 18.30 -16.62
C THR A 24 4.67 18.96 -16.59
N GLY A 25 4.93 19.80 -15.57
CA GLY A 25 6.22 20.45 -15.37
C GLY A 25 7.33 19.43 -15.13
N LEU A 26 7.09 18.52 -14.19
CA LEU A 26 8.04 17.46 -13.86
C LEU A 26 8.24 16.48 -15.04
N ALA A 27 7.19 16.15 -15.79
CA ALA A 27 7.30 15.33 -17.00
C ALA A 27 8.26 15.93 -18.01
N GLY A 28 8.17 17.26 -18.23
CA GLY A 28 9.07 18.00 -19.13
C GLY A 28 10.52 17.98 -18.65
N GLU A 29 10.76 18.13 -17.35
CA GLU A 29 12.11 18.08 -16.78
C GLU A 29 12.73 16.68 -16.83
N ILE A 30 11.93 15.64 -16.62
CA ILE A 30 12.37 14.23 -16.72
C ILE A 30 12.58 13.82 -18.19
N GLY A 31 11.85 14.44 -19.13
CA GLY A 31 11.91 14.10 -20.55
C GLY A 31 10.96 12.97 -20.97
N VAL A 32 9.83 12.81 -20.29
CA VAL A 32 8.74 11.88 -20.67
C VAL A 32 7.55 12.66 -21.25
N GLY A 33 6.68 11.97 -22.00
CA GLY A 33 5.54 12.60 -22.67
C GLY A 33 4.42 13.02 -21.72
N ALA A 34 4.21 12.23 -20.66
CA ALA A 34 3.26 12.55 -19.58
C ALA A 34 3.65 11.81 -18.30
N LEU A 35 3.38 12.44 -17.16
CA LEU A 35 3.57 11.85 -15.83
C LEU A 35 2.29 12.06 -15.00
N TYR A 36 1.72 10.96 -14.57
CA TYR A 36 0.54 10.94 -13.72
C TYR A 36 0.93 10.39 -12.34
N TYR A 37 0.47 11.06 -11.30
CA TYR A 37 0.73 10.70 -9.90
C TYR A 37 -0.59 10.46 -9.18
N LYS A 38 -0.89 9.20 -8.82
CA LYS A 38 -2.07 8.84 -8.04
C LYS A 38 -1.78 9.06 -6.56
N ASP A 39 -2.43 10.03 -5.96
CA ASP A 39 -2.14 10.51 -4.61
C ASP A 39 -3.07 9.88 -3.57
N GLU A 40 -2.54 8.97 -2.76
CA GLU A 40 -3.26 8.29 -1.68
C GLU A 40 -3.12 8.97 -0.30
N SER A 41 -2.49 10.15 -0.23
CA SER A 41 -2.25 10.88 1.02
C SER A 41 -3.53 11.27 1.77
N THR A 42 -4.67 11.36 1.06
CA THR A 42 -5.94 11.78 1.64
C THR A 42 -6.93 10.63 1.87
N ARG A 43 -6.56 9.38 1.52
CA ARG A 43 -7.45 8.24 1.57
C ARG A 43 -8.10 8.05 2.95
N PHE A 44 -9.41 8.27 3.04
CA PHE A 44 -10.24 8.22 4.25
C PHE A 44 -9.69 9.03 5.45
N GLY A 45 -8.82 9.99 5.22
CA GLY A 45 -8.13 10.74 6.27
C GLY A 45 -7.06 9.93 7.03
N LEU A 46 -6.72 8.72 6.53
CA LEU A 46 -5.71 7.85 7.14
C LEU A 46 -4.29 8.09 6.61
N GLY A 47 -4.16 8.91 5.60
CA GLY A 47 -2.84 9.29 5.08
C GLY A 47 -2.18 8.27 4.18
N SER A 48 -2.82 7.13 3.86
CA SER A 48 -2.22 6.10 3.00
C SER A 48 -3.24 5.17 2.34
N PHE A 49 -2.83 4.51 1.26
CA PHE A 49 -3.61 3.50 0.54
C PHE A 49 -4.00 2.27 1.39
N LYS A 50 -3.28 2.01 2.49
CA LYS A 50 -3.50 0.83 3.35
C LYS A 50 -4.93 0.72 3.85
N ALA A 51 -5.64 1.85 4.00
CA ALA A 51 -7.06 1.89 4.34
C ALA A 51 -7.92 0.99 3.44
N LEU A 52 -7.59 0.90 2.16
CA LEU A 52 -8.32 0.09 1.19
C LEU A 52 -8.23 -1.40 1.46
N GLY A 53 -7.05 -1.90 1.84
CA GLY A 53 -6.83 -3.34 2.02
C GLY A 53 -7.16 -3.83 3.42
N GLY A 54 -6.59 -3.21 4.48
CA GLY A 54 -6.74 -3.70 5.84
C GLY A 54 -8.21 -3.67 6.31
N ALA A 55 -8.91 -2.56 6.11
CA ALA A 55 -10.33 -2.47 6.48
C ALA A 55 -11.22 -3.39 5.64
N TYR A 56 -10.93 -3.56 4.33
CA TYR A 56 -11.67 -4.49 3.48
C TYR A 56 -11.50 -5.94 3.93
N ALA A 57 -10.28 -6.34 4.30
CA ALA A 57 -10.03 -7.66 4.87
C ALA A 57 -10.75 -7.87 6.21
N VAL A 58 -10.80 -6.85 7.08
CA VAL A 58 -11.60 -6.91 8.31
C VAL A 58 -13.07 -7.18 8.00
N GLN A 59 -13.66 -6.47 7.04
CA GLN A 59 -15.05 -6.68 6.62
C GLN A 59 -15.29 -8.12 6.14
N HIS A 60 -14.37 -8.69 5.37
CA HIS A 60 -14.44 -10.07 4.89
C HIS A 60 -14.31 -11.09 6.02
N VAL A 61 -13.38 -10.89 6.95
CA VAL A 61 -13.23 -11.74 8.14
C VAL A 61 -14.52 -11.78 8.95
N LEU A 62 -15.11 -10.62 9.19
CA LEU A 62 -16.38 -10.54 9.94
C LEU A 62 -17.51 -11.27 9.23
N ARG A 63 -17.65 -11.05 7.91
CA ARG A 63 -18.66 -11.77 7.12
C ARG A 63 -18.45 -13.28 7.17
N GLN A 64 -17.23 -13.77 6.95
CA GLN A 64 -16.91 -15.20 6.95
C GLN A 64 -17.15 -15.84 8.32
N THR A 65 -16.81 -15.13 9.41
CA THR A 65 -17.05 -15.59 10.79
C THR A 65 -18.54 -15.72 11.06
N LEU A 66 -19.33 -14.72 10.67
CA LEU A 66 -20.79 -14.78 10.86
C LEU A 66 -21.46 -15.83 9.97
N ASP A 67 -21.01 -16.02 8.72
CA ASP A 67 -21.50 -17.10 7.84
C ASP A 67 -21.27 -18.48 8.48
N ALA A 68 -20.12 -18.69 9.12
CA ALA A 68 -19.81 -19.95 9.81
C ALA A 68 -20.66 -20.15 11.06
N ASP A 69 -20.94 -19.07 11.81
CA ASP A 69 -21.74 -19.11 13.05
C ASP A 69 -23.25 -19.21 12.79
N MET A 70 -23.70 -18.81 11.60
CA MET A 70 -25.12 -18.73 11.22
C MET A 70 -25.38 -19.43 9.87
N PRO A 71 -25.24 -20.76 9.78
CA PRO A 71 -25.27 -21.48 8.48
C PRO A 71 -26.61 -21.35 7.72
N ASP A 72 -27.69 -20.99 8.41
CA ASP A 72 -29.01 -20.78 7.80
C ASP A 72 -29.27 -19.31 7.36
N THR A 73 -28.28 -18.42 7.52
CA THR A 73 -28.39 -16.99 7.23
C THR A 73 -27.28 -16.58 6.27
N GLU A 74 -27.64 -16.11 5.09
CA GLU A 74 -26.65 -15.51 4.18
C GLU A 74 -26.25 -14.11 4.68
N VAL A 75 -24.96 -13.91 4.97
CA VAL A 75 -24.40 -12.64 5.43
C VAL A 75 -23.69 -11.94 4.28
N SER A 76 -24.13 -10.75 3.91
CA SER A 76 -23.52 -9.92 2.88
C SER A 76 -22.46 -8.98 3.46
N LEU A 77 -21.58 -8.43 2.61
CA LEU A 77 -20.66 -7.35 3.02
C LEU A 77 -21.42 -6.07 3.38
N GLU A 78 -22.59 -5.84 2.79
CA GLU A 78 -23.45 -4.71 3.14
C GLU A 78 -24.03 -4.84 4.55
N ASP A 79 -24.38 -6.05 5.00
CA ASP A 79 -24.84 -6.27 6.38
C ASP A 79 -23.74 -5.91 7.40
N ILE A 80 -22.46 -6.16 7.07
CA ILE A 80 -21.33 -5.73 7.91
C ILE A 80 -21.18 -4.20 7.85
N ASN A 81 -21.27 -3.60 6.66
CA ASN A 81 -21.13 -2.15 6.46
C ASN A 81 -22.24 -1.37 7.21
N THR A 82 -23.46 -1.88 7.22
CA THR A 82 -24.60 -1.28 7.91
C THR A 82 -24.73 -1.68 9.37
N GLN A 83 -23.79 -2.48 9.88
CA GLN A 83 -23.78 -3.01 11.26
C GLN A 83 -25.06 -3.79 11.63
N HIS A 84 -25.67 -4.49 10.66
CA HIS A 84 -26.89 -5.27 10.87
C HIS A 84 -26.70 -6.33 11.97
N PHE A 85 -25.49 -6.89 12.12
CA PHE A 85 -25.13 -7.90 13.13
C PHE A 85 -24.25 -7.34 14.25
N ALA A 86 -24.38 -6.06 14.63
CA ALA A 86 -23.52 -5.39 15.61
C ALA A 86 -23.36 -6.16 16.93
N ASP A 87 -24.45 -6.75 17.45
CA ASP A 87 -24.42 -7.53 18.71
C ASP A 87 -23.55 -8.80 18.65
N ARG A 88 -23.30 -9.33 17.46
CA ARG A 88 -22.39 -10.47 17.24
C ARG A 88 -20.98 -9.98 16.93
N VAL A 89 -20.86 -9.02 16.03
CA VAL A 89 -19.59 -8.46 15.57
C VAL A 89 -18.76 -7.90 16.72
N LYS A 90 -19.36 -7.27 17.72
CA LYS A 90 -18.65 -6.74 18.90
C LYS A 90 -17.89 -7.78 19.73
N ASN A 91 -18.18 -9.07 19.54
CA ASN A 91 -17.50 -10.18 20.22
C ASN A 91 -16.40 -10.82 19.37
N ILE A 92 -16.21 -10.37 18.14
CA ILE A 92 -15.15 -10.83 17.24
C ILE A 92 -13.94 -9.93 17.45
N THR A 93 -12.76 -10.53 17.55
CA THR A 93 -11.50 -9.80 17.69
C THR A 93 -10.63 -10.05 16.47
N VAL A 94 -10.20 -8.96 15.82
CA VAL A 94 -9.16 -8.98 14.78
C VAL A 94 -7.83 -8.58 15.40
N VAL A 95 -6.73 -9.13 14.86
CA VAL A 95 -5.38 -8.89 15.38
C VAL A 95 -4.38 -8.74 14.25
N THR A 96 -3.43 -7.83 14.41
CA THR A 96 -2.27 -7.74 13.51
C THR A 96 -1.03 -7.28 14.26
N ALA A 97 0.15 -7.69 13.76
CA ALA A 97 1.43 -7.10 14.14
C ALA A 97 1.82 -6.07 13.07
N THR A 98 2.29 -4.89 13.49
CA THR A 98 2.55 -3.78 12.57
C THR A 98 3.40 -2.68 13.19
N ASP A 99 4.09 -1.96 12.32
CA ASP A 99 4.86 -0.76 12.70
C ASP A 99 4.19 0.55 12.23
N GLY A 100 3.04 0.47 11.48
CA GLY A 100 2.46 1.69 10.92
C GLY A 100 1.12 1.53 10.19
N ASN A 101 1.11 1.89 8.91
CA ASN A 101 -0.11 2.12 8.11
C ASN A 101 -1.06 0.92 8.01
N HIS A 102 -0.56 -0.33 8.00
CA HIS A 102 -1.42 -1.51 7.95
C HIS A 102 -2.22 -1.64 9.25
N GLY A 103 -1.59 -1.52 10.42
CA GLY A 103 -2.29 -1.55 11.69
C GLY A 103 -3.31 -0.43 11.85
N ARG A 104 -2.99 0.78 11.39
CA ARG A 104 -3.94 1.90 11.34
C ARG A 104 -5.18 1.53 10.52
N SER A 105 -5.00 0.90 9.38
CA SER A 105 -6.08 0.45 8.51
C SER A 105 -6.95 -0.62 9.16
N VAL A 106 -6.34 -1.62 9.82
CA VAL A 106 -7.06 -2.69 10.54
C VAL A 106 -7.83 -2.10 11.73
N ALA A 107 -7.20 -1.23 12.53
CA ALA A 107 -7.84 -0.56 13.66
C ALA A 107 -9.04 0.30 13.22
N TRP A 108 -8.88 1.08 12.15
CA TRP A 108 -9.96 1.86 11.56
C TRP A 108 -11.09 0.98 11.02
N GLY A 109 -10.76 -0.12 10.35
CA GLY A 109 -11.75 -1.10 9.90
C GLY A 109 -12.52 -1.72 11.06
N ALA A 110 -11.83 -2.08 12.15
CA ALA A 110 -12.46 -2.61 13.34
C ALA A 110 -13.42 -1.60 14.00
N GLN A 111 -12.99 -0.33 14.15
CA GLN A 111 -13.85 0.75 14.63
C GLN A 111 -15.08 0.92 13.73
N ARG A 112 -14.86 0.96 12.42
CA ARG A 112 -15.92 1.16 11.43
C ARG A 112 -17.00 0.08 11.49
N PHE A 113 -16.61 -1.16 11.63
CA PHE A 113 -17.54 -2.30 11.60
C PHE A 113 -17.97 -2.77 13.00
N GLY A 114 -17.34 -2.26 14.07
CA GLY A 114 -17.74 -2.46 15.46
C GLY A 114 -17.19 -3.73 16.12
N CYS A 115 -16.06 -4.29 15.65
CA CYS A 115 -15.37 -5.40 16.28
C CYS A 115 -14.22 -4.95 17.18
N GLU A 116 -13.70 -5.83 18.03
CA GLU A 116 -12.50 -5.60 18.84
C GLU A 116 -11.23 -5.68 17.97
N CYS A 117 -10.21 -4.90 18.33
CA CYS A 117 -8.93 -4.89 17.63
C CYS A 117 -7.75 -4.93 18.59
N MET A 118 -6.82 -5.87 18.34
CA MET A 118 -5.55 -6.00 19.05
C MET A 118 -4.40 -5.71 18.09
N ILE A 119 -3.52 -4.77 18.45
CA ILE A 119 -2.36 -4.41 17.64
C ILE A 119 -1.09 -4.73 18.42
N TYR A 120 -0.23 -5.56 17.82
CA TYR A 120 1.07 -5.92 18.39
C TYR A 120 2.15 -5.06 17.75
N MET A 121 2.92 -4.36 18.58
CA MET A 121 4.02 -3.50 18.17
C MET A 121 5.28 -3.85 18.95
N HIS A 122 6.43 -3.93 18.28
CA HIS A 122 7.69 -4.09 18.99
C HIS A 122 8.07 -2.82 19.76
N GLU A 123 8.97 -2.96 20.73
CA GLU A 123 9.30 -1.89 21.69
C GLU A 123 9.85 -0.60 21.07
N ASN A 124 10.44 -0.67 19.88
CA ASN A 124 11.06 0.48 19.21
C ASN A 124 10.09 1.31 18.33
N VAL A 125 8.83 0.89 18.18
CA VAL A 125 7.82 1.68 17.44
C VAL A 125 7.53 2.98 18.19
N SER A 126 7.46 4.11 17.48
CA SER A 126 7.25 5.41 18.10
C SER A 126 5.92 5.51 18.85
N GLN A 127 5.88 6.37 19.87
CA GLN A 127 4.66 6.62 20.65
C GLN A 127 3.55 7.20 19.76
N GLY A 128 3.89 8.08 18.83
CA GLY A 128 2.92 8.67 17.88
C GLY A 128 2.24 7.62 16.99
N ARG A 129 2.96 6.59 16.55
CA ARG A 129 2.36 5.47 15.79
C ARG A 129 1.43 4.62 16.65
N GLN A 130 1.75 4.41 17.93
CA GLN A 130 0.86 3.76 18.88
C GLN A 130 -0.42 4.57 19.07
N GLU A 131 -0.30 5.86 19.37
CA GLU A 131 -1.45 6.75 19.57
C GLU A 131 -2.35 6.82 18.34
N ALA A 132 -1.77 6.76 17.14
CA ALA A 132 -2.50 6.77 15.89
C ALA A 132 -3.42 5.54 15.69
N VAL A 133 -3.09 4.37 16.25
CA VAL A 133 -3.98 3.19 16.21
C VAL A 133 -4.93 3.17 17.39
N GLU A 134 -4.50 3.61 18.57
CA GLU A 134 -5.34 3.73 19.77
C GLU A 134 -6.49 4.73 19.58
N ALA A 135 -6.28 5.77 18.75
CA ALA A 135 -7.32 6.73 18.38
C ALA A 135 -8.54 6.07 17.69
N PHE A 136 -8.37 4.89 17.10
CA PHE A 136 -9.45 4.07 16.53
C PHE A 136 -10.00 3.02 17.52
N GLY A 137 -9.62 3.08 18.80
CA GLY A 137 -10.10 2.17 19.83
C GLY A 137 -9.38 0.81 19.89
N ALA A 138 -8.30 0.64 19.10
CA ALA A 138 -7.49 -0.57 19.17
C ALA A 138 -6.72 -0.66 20.50
N LYS A 139 -6.56 -1.88 21.01
CA LYS A 139 -5.72 -2.17 22.18
C LYS A 139 -4.32 -2.53 21.70
N VAL A 140 -3.30 -1.82 22.16
CA VAL A 140 -1.91 -2.04 21.75
C VAL A 140 -1.19 -2.91 22.79
N VAL A 141 -0.50 -3.94 22.30
CA VAL A 141 0.42 -4.80 23.08
C VAL A 141 1.84 -4.49 22.64
N ARG A 142 2.67 -3.93 23.54
CA ARG A 142 4.10 -3.76 23.30
C ARG A 142 4.84 -5.05 23.57
N VAL A 143 5.57 -5.51 22.56
CA VAL A 143 6.34 -6.76 22.62
C VAL A 143 7.82 -6.42 22.70
N PRO A 144 8.57 -6.93 23.70
CA PRO A 144 10.02 -6.80 23.73
C PRO A 144 10.65 -7.50 22.51
N GLY A 145 11.66 -6.86 21.91
CA GLY A 145 12.37 -7.42 20.76
C GLY A 145 12.05 -6.69 19.45
N ASN A 146 11.98 -7.43 18.36
CA ASN A 146 11.79 -6.90 17.01
C ASN A 146 10.39 -7.19 16.42
N TYR A 147 10.21 -6.84 15.14
CA TYR A 147 8.95 -7.07 14.42
C TYR A 147 8.54 -8.54 14.42
N ASP A 148 9.47 -9.48 14.20
CA ASP A 148 9.18 -10.91 14.16
C ASP A 148 8.70 -11.44 15.53
N ASP A 149 9.19 -10.85 16.64
CA ASP A 149 8.72 -11.16 17.98
C ASP A 149 7.25 -10.75 18.14
N SER A 150 6.87 -9.58 17.61
CA SER A 150 5.48 -9.10 17.59
C SER A 150 4.57 -10.02 16.77
N VAL A 151 5.03 -10.46 15.61
CA VAL A 151 4.27 -11.40 14.75
C VAL A 151 4.07 -12.73 15.47
N ARG A 152 5.12 -13.28 16.10
CA ARG A 152 5.01 -14.54 16.86
C ARG A 152 4.06 -14.45 18.05
N GLN A 153 4.12 -13.34 18.80
CA GLN A 153 3.23 -13.13 19.94
C GLN A 153 1.77 -12.98 19.50
N ALA A 154 1.54 -12.20 18.43
CA ALA A 154 0.21 -12.04 17.85
C ALA A 154 -0.40 -13.38 17.39
N ASP A 155 0.39 -14.24 16.75
CA ASP A 155 -0.04 -15.58 16.31
C ASP A 155 -0.37 -16.51 17.50
N GLN A 156 0.45 -16.48 18.57
CA GLN A 156 0.22 -17.28 19.77
C GLN A 156 -1.09 -16.85 20.46
N ASP A 157 -1.28 -15.55 20.67
CA ASP A 157 -2.44 -15.01 21.36
C ASP A 157 -3.71 -15.18 20.51
N ALA A 158 -3.61 -15.02 19.19
CA ALA A 158 -4.72 -15.28 18.28
C ALA A 158 -5.21 -16.73 18.38
N LYS A 159 -4.30 -17.70 18.33
CA LYS A 159 -4.63 -19.13 18.47
C LYS A 159 -5.21 -19.47 19.85
N ALA A 160 -4.66 -18.89 20.91
CA ALA A 160 -5.12 -19.14 22.28
C ALA A 160 -6.54 -18.60 22.55
N ASN A 161 -6.91 -17.48 21.90
CA ASN A 161 -8.16 -16.77 22.17
C ASN A 161 -9.19 -16.90 21.03
N GLY A 162 -8.86 -17.57 19.92
CA GLY A 162 -9.76 -17.68 18.76
C GLY A 162 -9.91 -16.36 18.00
N TRP A 163 -8.87 -15.52 17.99
CA TRP A 163 -8.87 -14.26 17.27
C TRP A 163 -8.44 -14.42 15.80
N HIS A 164 -8.80 -13.46 14.96
CA HIS A 164 -8.54 -13.50 13.52
C HIS A 164 -7.36 -12.61 13.16
N ILE A 165 -6.27 -13.22 12.68
CA ILE A 165 -5.12 -12.47 12.16
C ILE A 165 -5.51 -11.78 10.84
N VAL A 166 -5.17 -10.49 10.71
CA VAL A 166 -5.32 -9.70 9.48
C VAL A 166 -3.96 -9.16 9.07
N SER A 167 -3.22 -9.96 8.30
CA SER A 167 -1.92 -9.59 7.73
C SER A 167 -2.04 -9.32 6.23
N ASP A 168 -1.20 -8.42 5.71
CA ASP A 168 -1.11 -8.11 4.28
C ASP A 168 -0.09 -8.97 3.52
N THR A 169 0.64 -9.85 4.23
CA THR A 169 1.63 -10.75 3.66
C THR A 169 1.12 -12.19 3.65
N SER A 170 1.14 -12.83 2.49
CA SER A 170 0.72 -14.21 2.30
C SER A 170 1.89 -15.19 2.40
N TYR A 171 1.64 -16.33 3.03
CA TYR A 171 2.58 -17.44 3.17
C TYR A 171 1.83 -18.79 3.08
N PRO A 172 2.52 -19.97 3.02
CA PRO A 172 1.85 -21.25 2.91
C PRO A 172 0.82 -21.47 4.02
N GLY A 173 -0.43 -21.71 3.62
CA GLY A 173 -1.56 -21.89 4.56
C GLY A 173 -2.27 -20.60 4.99
N TYR A 174 -1.75 -19.42 4.62
CA TYR A 174 -2.38 -18.12 4.90
C TYR A 174 -2.45 -17.28 3.63
N MET A 175 -3.47 -17.48 2.82
CA MET A 175 -3.60 -16.88 1.48
C MET A 175 -4.87 -16.06 1.29
N GLU A 176 -5.97 -16.41 1.97
CA GLU A 176 -7.30 -15.81 1.73
C GLU A 176 -7.36 -14.35 2.20
N ILE A 177 -6.99 -14.07 3.44
CA ILE A 177 -7.03 -12.72 3.99
C ILE A 177 -6.09 -11.76 3.25
N PRO A 178 -4.82 -12.13 2.94
CA PRO A 178 -3.98 -11.30 2.06
C PRO A 178 -4.55 -11.10 0.66
N ARG A 179 -5.33 -12.05 0.12
CA ARG A 179 -6.04 -11.88 -1.15
C ARG A 179 -7.12 -10.80 -1.04
N ASP A 180 -7.86 -10.78 0.06
CA ASP A 180 -8.86 -9.74 0.32
C ASP A 180 -8.21 -8.36 0.50
N VAL A 181 -7.07 -8.29 1.20
CA VAL A 181 -6.26 -7.06 1.29
C VAL A 181 -5.86 -6.56 -0.10
N MET A 182 -5.30 -7.44 -0.94
CA MET A 182 -4.90 -7.10 -2.31
C MET A 182 -6.10 -6.69 -3.18
N ALA A 183 -7.25 -7.34 -3.00
CA ALA A 183 -8.48 -6.98 -3.71
C ALA A 183 -8.92 -5.56 -3.39
N GLY A 184 -8.85 -5.14 -2.12
CA GLY A 184 -9.11 -3.75 -1.73
C GLY A 184 -8.20 -2.74 -2.43
N TYR A 185 -6.91 -3.06 -2.60
CA TYR A 185 -5.95 -2.17 -3.26
C TYR A 185 -6.25 -1.93 -4.75
N THR A 186 -6.99 -2.81 -5.43
CA THR A 186 -7.35 -2.62 -6.84
C THR A 186 -8.22 -1.40 -7.09
N LEU A 187 -8.94 -0.90 -6.07
CA LEU A 187 -9.73 0.32 -6.20
C LEU A 187 -8.86 1.53 -6.58
N MET A 188 -7.67 1.65 -6.01
CA MET A 188 -6.73 2.71 -6.35
C MET A 188 -6.36 2.71 -7.84
N THR A 189 -6.10 1.52 -8.40
CA THR A 189 -5.81 1.37 -9.84
C THR A 189 -7.03 1.70 -10.68
N THR A 190 -8.21 1.24 -10.25
CA THR A 190 -9.48 1.53 -10.93
C THR A 190 -9.71 3.05 -11.01
N GLU A 191 -9.62 3.75 -9.89
CA GLU A 191 -9.75 5.20 -9.85
C GLU A 191 -8.72 5.91 -10.75
N ALA A 192 -7.45 5.48 -10.69
CA ALA A 192 -6.41 6.06 -11.52
C ALA A 192 -6.73 5.94 -13.02
N MET A 193 -7.17 4.77 -13.45
CA MET A 193 -7.54 4.54 -14.87
C MET A 193 -8.76 5.34 -15.29
N ASP A 194 -9.76 5.47 -14.41
CA ASP A 194 -11.00 6.23 -14.69
C ASP A 194 -10.77 7.76 -14.69
N GLN A 195 -9.71 8.24 -14.04
CA GLN A 195 -9.32 9.65 -13.98
C GLN A 195 -8.35 10.07 -15.09
N LEU A 196 -7.75 9.12 -15.82
CA LEU A 196 -6.92 9.45 -16.96
C LEU A 196 -7.75 10.14 -18.06
N PRO A 197 -7.13 11.01 -18.89
CA PRO A 197 -7.80 11.56 -20.07
C PRO A 197 -8.34 10.44 -20.98
N GLU A 198 -9.42 10.72 -21.70
CA GLU A 198 -10.04 9.78 -22.65
C GLU A 198 -8.99 9.21 -23.62
N ASP A 199 -9.03 7.90 -23.85
CA ASP A 199 -8.12 7.15 -24.70
C ASP A 199 -6.64 7.13 -24.26
N VAL A 200 -6.30 7.65 -23.08
CA VAL A 200 -4.94 7.56 -22.54
C VAL A 200 -4.76 6.25 -21.77
N ILE A 201 -3.90 5.40 -22.30
CA ILE A 201 -3.38 4.23 -21.58
C ILE A 201 -1.94 4.53 -21.20
N PRO A 202 -1.52 4.37 -19.93
CA PRO A 202 -0.11 4.49 -19.57
C PRO A 202 0.73 3.48 -20.36
N THR A 203 1.93 3.88 -20.74
CA THR A 203 2.92 2.97 -21.36
C THR A 203 3.74 2.27 -20.29
N HIS A 204 3.95 2.94 -19.16
CA HIS A 204 4.75 2.48 -18.05
C HIS A 204 4.06 2.77 -16.72
N VAL A 205 4.22 1.86 -15.77
CA VAL A 205 3.82 2.02 -14.37
C VAL A 205 5.03 1.73 -13.49
N PHE A 206 5.40 2.68 -12.63
CA PHE A 206 6.40 2.48 -11.60
C PHE A 206 5.71 2.42 -10.25
N ILE A 207 5.99 1.38 -9.49
CA ILE A 207 5.30 1.11 -8.22
C ILE A 207 6.25 0.57 -7.16
N GLN A 208 5.98 0.91 -5.93
CA GLN A 208 6.71 0.46 -4.75
C GLN A 208 6.54 -1.05 -4.53
N GLY A 209 7.61 -1.72 -4.14
CA GLY A 209 7.68 -3.15 -3.88
C GLY A 209 7.14 -3.51 -2.49
N GLY A 210 7.95 -3.34 -1.46
CA GLY A 210 7.70 -3.92 -0.15
C GLY A 210 7.60 -5.45 -0.25
N CYS A 211 6.65 -6.08 0.44
CA CYS A 211 6.42 -7.52 0.29
C CYS A 211 5.80 -7.93 -1.07
N GLY A 212 5.34 -6.97 -1.89
CA GLY A 212 4.75 -7.20 -3.21
C GLY A 212 3.22 -7.25 -3.26
N GLY A 213 2.53 -7.11 -2.13
CA GLY A 213 1.06 -7.15 -2.11
C GLY A 213 0.42 -6.04 -2.93
N LEU A 214 0.86 -4.79 -2.74
CA LEU A 214 0.39 -3.64 -3.52
C LEU A 214 0.74 -3.78 -5.01
N ALA A 215 2.00 -4.00 -5.32
CA ALA A 215 2.47 -4.10 -6.70
C ALA A 215 1.77 -5.26 -7.44
N GLY A 216 1.55 -6.38 -6.75
CA GLY A 216 0.78 -7.51 -7.25
C GLY A 216 -0.69 -7.18 -7.53
N ALA A 217 -1.34 -6.42 -6.64
CA ALA A 217 -2.72 -5.99 -6.84
C ALA A 217 -2.87 -5.08 -8.07
N VAL A 218 -1.98 -4.07 -8.19
CA VAL A 218 -1.93 -3.17 -9.35
C VAL A 218 -1.64 -3.97 -10.63
N GLY A 219 -0.64 -4.87 -10.60
CA GLY A 219 -0.29 -5.71 -11.75
C GLY A 219 -1.44 -6.60 -12.21
N ALA A 220 -2.16 -7.20 -11.28
CA ALA A 220 -3.31 -8.05 -11.59
C ALA A 220 -4.48 -7.26 -12.21
N ASP A 221 -4.79 -6.05 -11.70
CA ASP A 221 -5.84 -5.21 -12.26
C ASP A 221 -5.47 -4.70 -13.65
N LEU A 222 -4.25 -4.26 -13.85
CA LEU A 222 -3.74 -3.85 -15.17
C LEU A 222 -3.77 -4.99 -16.18
N TRP A 223 -3.37 -6.19 -15.77
CA TRP A 223 -3.47 -7.39 -16.62
C TRP A 223 -4.93 -7.71 -16.99
N HIS A 224 -5.82 -7.64 -16.00
CA HIS A 224 -7.25 -7.89 -16.23
C HIS A 224 -7.86 -6.90 -17.23
N ARG A 225 -7.45 -5.62 -17.18
CA ARG A 225 -7.98 -4.56 -18.05
C ARG A 225 -7.40 -4.61 -19.47
N TYR A 226 -6.11 -4.86 -19.59
CA TYR A 226 -5.37 -4.62 -20.83
C TYR A 226 -4.80 -5.89 -21.48
N GLY A 227 -4.71 -7.01 -20.75
CA GLY A 227 -4.11 -8.26 -21.24
C GLY A 227 -2.70 -8.01 -21.80
N ASP A 228 -2.46 -8.42 -23.04
CA ASP A 228 -1.15 -8.25 -23.71
C ASP A 228 -0.75 -6.78 -23.97
N ARG A 229 -1.68 -5.84 -23.81
CA ARG A 229 -1.42 -4.41 -23.91
C ARG A 229 -1.17 -3.75 -22.55
N MET A 230 -0.95 -4.53 -21.53
CA MET A 230 -0.62 -4.04 -20.19
C MET A 230 0.58 -3.10 -20.23
N PRO A 231 0.56 -1.97 -19.51
CA PRO A 231 1.73 -1.10 -19.33
C PRO A 231 2.94 -1.88 -18.82
N HIS A 232 4.15 -1.44 -19.17
CA HIS A 232 5.36 -2.01 -18.58
C HIS A 232 5.40 -1.73 -17.08
N LEU A 233 5.12 -2.73 -16.28
CA LEU A 233 5.15 -2.63 -14.81
C LEU A 233 6.58 -2.77 -14.31
N THR A 234 7.05 -1.75 -13.60
CA THR A 234 8.36 -1.71 -12.94
C THR A 234 8.15 -1.65 -11.42
N VAL A 235 8.69 -2.63 -10.72
CA VAL A 235 8.70 -2.68 -9.26
C VAL A 235 9.97 -2.04 -8.74
N VAL A 236 9.84 -1.11 -7.78
CA VAL A 236 10.96 -0.34 -7.22
C VAL A 236 11.06 -0.57 -5.72
N GLU A 237 12.24 -0.96 -5.25
CA GLU A 237 12.51 -1.29 -3.85
C GLU A 237 13.71 -0.51 -3.31
N PRO A 238 13.78 -0.26 -1.98
CA PRO A 238 14.99 0.22 -1.35
C PRO A 238 16.08 -0.86 -1.37
N MET A 239 17.33 -0.46 -1.64
CA MET A 239 18.47 -1.40 -1.71
C MET A 239 18.61 -2.32 -0.48
N PRO A 240 18.39 -1.85 0.78
CA PRO A 240 18.52 -2.71 1.95
C PRO A 240 17.42 -3.77 2.08
N ALA A 241 16.26 -3.60 1.42
CA ALA A 241 15.08 -4.44 1.56
C ALA A 241 14.52 -4.87 0.19
N ALA A 242 15.38 -5.40 -0.67
CA ALA A 242 15.07 -5.69 -2.09
C ALA A 242 14.66 -7.16 -2.30
N CYS A 243 13.67 -7.65 -1.55
CA CYS A 243 13.27 -9.06 -1.58
C CYS A 243 12.67 -9.50 -2.93
N LEU A 244 11.88 -8.64 -3.59
CA LEU A 244 11.32 -8.93 -4.91
C LEU A 244 12.38 -8.91 -6.01
N TYR A 245 13.31 -7.95 -5.95
CA TYR A 245 14.42 -7.86 -6.90
C TYR A 245 15.33 -9.09 -6.81
N GLU A 246 15.73 -9.50 -5.61
CA GLU A 246 16.56 -10.70 -5.42
C GLU A 246 15.78 -11.98 -5.81
N SER A 247 14.49 -12.03 -5.54
CA SER A 247 13.62 -13.11 -6.00
C SER A 247 13.54 -13.18 -7.53
N ALA A 248 13.43 -12.02 -8.21
CA ALA A 248 13.43 -11.95 -9.66
C ALA A 248 14.77 -12.41 -10.26
N ARG A 249 15.89 -12.03 -9.66
CA ARG A 249 17.22 -12.51 -10.06
C ARG A 249 17.39 -14.02 -9.92
N ALA A 250 16.82 -14.58 -8.83
CA ALA A 250 16.93 -16.02 -8.55
C ALA A 250 15.87 -16.85 -9.29
N GLY A 251 14.78 -16.24 -9.79
CA GLY A 251 13.62 -16.93 -10.35
C GLY A 251 12.72 -17.62 -9.30
N THR A 252 13.00 -17.43 -8.01
CA THR A 252 12.28 -18.02 -6.86
C THR A 252 12.29 -17.06 -5.68
N PRO A 253 11.29 -17.12 -4.77
CA PRO A 253 11.27 -16.31 -3.56
C PRO A 253 12.56 -16.38 -2.78
N GLN A 254 13.11 -15.23 -2.43
CA GLN A 254 14.33 -15.07 -1.63
C GLN A 254 14.02 -14.30 -0.36
N LEU A 255 14.70 -14.66 0.71
CA LEU A 255 14.73 -13.91 1.96
C LEU A 255 15.91 -12.94 1.93
N VAL A 256 15.66 -11.67 2.23
CA VAL A 256 16.69 -10.64 2.41
C VAL A 256 16.78 -10.30 3.89
N ASN A 257 17.97 -10.45 4.47
CA ASN A 257 18.19 -10.04 5.85
C ASN A 257 18.43 -8.52 5.89
N ILE A 258 17.51 -7.78 6.46
CA ILE A 258 17.58 -6.32 6.62
C ILE A 258 18.47 -6.03 7.82
N VAL A 259 19.66 -5.48 7.58
CA VAL A 259 20.60 -5.05 8.63
C VAL A 259 20.37 -3.58 8.96
N ASP A 260 20.23 -2.75 7.93
CA ASP A 260 19.95 -1.31 8.04
C ASP A 260 18.60 -1.03 7.44
N GLU A 261 17.72 -0.39 8.20
CA GLU A 261 16.40 0.00 7.71
C GLU A 261 16.52 1.16 6.72
N SER A 262 15.69 1.13 5.67
CA SER A 262 15.55 2.24 4.73
C SER A 262 14.74 3.39 5.36
N LEU A 263 14.99 4.63 4.93
CA LEU A 263 14.10 5.77 5.20
C LEU A 263 12.67 5.49 4.72
N MET A 264 12.52 4.71 3.64
CA MET A 264 11.23 4.24 3.12
C MET A 264 10.69 3.10 4.00
N ALA A 265 10.37 3.41 5.26
CA ALA A 265 10.03 2.42 6.29
C ALA A 265 8.88 1.48 5.89
N GLY A 266 7.88 1.98 5.15
CA GLY A 266 6.78 1.16 4.64
C GLY A 266 7.18 0.11 3.59
N LEU A 267 8.43 0.14 3.11
CA LEU A 267 9.00 -0.79 2.13
C LEU A 267 10.07 -1.72 2.74
N SER A 268 10.36 -1.60 4.03
CA SER A 268 11.35 -2.45 4.73
C SER A 268 10.82 -3.86 4.93
N CYS A 269 10.73 -4.63 3.85
CA CYS A 269 10.25 -6.01 3.82
C CYS A 269 11.36 -6.94 3.34
N GLY A 270 11.74 -7.91 4.17
CA GLY A 270 12.76 -8.92 3.83
C GLY A 270 12.20 -10.16 3.14
N GLU A 271 10.88 -10.35 3.17
CA GLU A 271 10.23 -11.55 2.63
C GLU A 271 9.10 -11.19 1.66
N VAL A 272 9.00 -11.94 0.56
CA VAL A 272 7.95 -11.72 -0.44
C VAL A 272 6.62 -12.33 0.00
N SER A 273 5.53 -11.61 -0.23
CA SER A 273 4.18 -12.17 -0.18
C SER A 273 3.98 -13.15 -1.35
N LEU A 274 3.65 -14.39 -1.06
CA LEU A 274 3.55 -15.44 -2.09
C LEU A 274 2.52 -15.10 -3.18
N LEU A 275 1.37 -14.52 -2.83
CA LEU A 275 0.37 -14.06 -3.81
C LEU A 275 0.93 -12.92 -4.67
N GLY A 276 1.60 -11.95 -4.04
CA GLY A 276 2.26 -10.88 -4.77
C GLY A 276 3.30 -11.43 -5.76
N TRP A 277 4.15 -12.34 -5.31
CA TRP A 277 5.16 -12.97 -6.14
C TRP A 277 4.56 -13.75 -7.32
N GLN A 278 3.50 -14.55 -7.10
CA GLN A 278 2.83 -15.31 -8.16
C GLN A 278 2.31 -14.44 -9.30
N ILE A 279 1.95 -13.18 -9.00
CA ILE A 279 1.49 -12.21 -9.98
C ILE A 279 2.67 -11.46 -10.61
N LEU A 280 3.61 -11.01 -9.78
CA LEU A 280 4.71 -10.14 -10.23
C LEU A 280 5.78 -10.89 -11.03
N HIS A 281 6.08 -12.14 -10.69
CA HIS A 281 7.08 -12.92 -11.40
C HIS A 281 6.78 -13.05 -12.91
N PRO A 282 5.55 -13.39 -13.35
CA PRO A 282 5.20 -13.39 -14.78
C PRO A 282 4.78 -12.01 -15.31
N GLY A 283 4.30 -11.08 -14.47
CA GLY A 283 3.60 -9.86 -14.89
C GLY A 283 4.44 -8.60 -14.84
N ALA A 284 5.41 -8.48 -13.95
CA ALA A 284 6.30 -7.33 -13.90
C ALA A 284 7.37 -7.42 -14.98
N ARG A 285 7.59 -6.31 -15.69
CA ARG A 285 8.59 -6.23 -16.75
C ARG A 285 9.99 -6.01 -16.19
N HIS A 286 10.09 -5.22 -15.12
CA HIS A 286 11.35 -4.84 -14.49
C HIS A 286 11.23 -4.82 -12.98
N PHE A 287 12.34 -5.16 -12.33
CA PHE A 287 12.57 -4.97 -10.89
C PHE A 287 13.84 -4.14 -10.75
N MET A 288 13.79 -3.11 -9.92
CA MET A 288 14.95 -2.24 -9.71
C MET A 288 15.05 -1.81 -8.24
N THR A 289 16.24 -1.40 -7.85
CA THR A 289 16.50 -0.90 -6.51
C THR A 289 16.98 0.54 -6.55
N ILE A 290 16.65 1.29 -5.50
CA ILE A 290 17.09 2.66 -5.29
C ILE A 290 17.73 2.81 -3.90
N SER A 291 18.64 3.77 -3.76
CA SER A 291 19.14 4.17 -2.44
C SER A 291 18.18 5.15 -1.77
N ASP A 292 18.41 5.45 -0.48
CA ASP A 292 17.66 6.47 0.24
C ASP A 292 18.04 7.91 -0.12
N ALA A 293 19.13 8.10 -0.85
CA ALA A 293 19.64 9.44 -1.18
C ALA A 293 18.61 10.36 -1.88
N PRO A 294 17.75 9.90 -2.82
CA PRO A 294 16.75 10.74 -3.46
C PRO A 294 15.50 11.00 -2.61
N VAL A 295 15.30 10.35 -1.45
CA VAL A 295 14.05 10.43 -0.68
C VAL A 295 13.71 11.87 -0.30
N ALA A 296 14.50 12.51 0.54
CA ALA A 296 14.24 13.87 0.99
C ALA A 296 14.22 14.89 -0.17
N PRO A 297 15.16 14.89 -1.14
CA PRO A 297 15.10 15.77 -2.31
C PRO A 297 13.80 15.65 -3.11
N LEU A 298 13.29 14.43 -3.34
CA LEU A 298 12.06 14.24 -4.11
C LEU A 298 10.82 14.63 -3.32
N MET A 299 10.77 14.37 -2.01
CA MET A 299 9.71 14.88 -1.14
C MET A 299 9.65 16.41 -1.16
N GLN A 300 10.80 17.08 -1.05
CA GLN A 300 10.92 18.55 -1.13
C GLN A 300 10.48 19.08 -2.49
N MET A 301 10.89 18.41 -3.56
CA MET A 301 10.54 18.77 -4.93
C MET A 301 9.02 18.70 -5.17
N LEU A 302 8.37 17.62 -4.75
CA LEU A 302 6.92 17.48 -4.86
C LEU A 302 6.19 18.50 -3.98
N ALA A 303 6.68 18.74 -2.76
CA ALA A 303 6.13 19.73 -1.84
C ALA A 303 6.22 21.18 -2.36
N ALA A 304 7.24 21.49 -3.15
CA ALA A 304 7.41 22.81 -3.76
C ALA A 304 6.60 22.98 -5.06
N GLY A 305 6.25 21.87 -5.72
CA GLY A 305 5.77 21.88 -7.11
C GLY A 305 6.91 22.16 -8.10
N VAL A 306 6.81 21.65 -9.31
CA VAL A 306 7.83 21.76 -10.35
C VAL A 306 7.24 22.45 -11.58
N SER A 307 7.87 23.53 -12.04
CA SER A 307 7.54 24.17 -13.32
C SER A 307 6.05 24.42 -13.56
N GLY A 308 5.30 24.80 -12.50
CA GLY A 308 3.87 25.09 -12.53
C GLY A 308 2.96 23.93 -12.10
N ASP A 309 3.51 22.77 -11.73
CA ASP A 309 2.74 21.70 -11.09
C ASP A 309 2.31 22.12 -9.68
N SER A 310 1.14 21.68 -9.27
CA SER A 310 0.67 21.91 -7.90
C SER A 310 1.52 21.13 -6.88
N PRO A 311 1.75 21.68 -5.69
CA PRO A 311 2.40 20.97 -4.60
C PRO A 311 1.69 19.65 -4.25
N VAL A 312 2.47 18.62 -3.90
CA VAL A 312 1.98 17.31 -3.48
C VAL A 312 2.65 16.91 -2.18
N VAL A 313 1.86 16.47 -1.20
CA VAL A 313 2.35 15.91 0.07
C VAL A 313 2.60 14.42 -0.11
N ALA A 314 3.86 14.05 -0.32
CA ALA A 314 4.28 12.66 -0.50
C ALA A 314 5.17 12.22 0.67
N GLY A 315 4.83 11.08 1.30
CA GLY A 315 5.66 10.48 2.34
C GLY A 315 6.89 9.76 1.77
N GLU A 316 7.75 9.30 2.65
CA GLU A 316 9.05 8.71 2.31
C GLU A 316 8.95 7.47 1.44
N SER A 317 7.94 6.60 1.67
CA SER A 317 7.75 5.41 0.84
C SER A 317 6.99 5.71 -0.47
N ALA A 318 6.29 6.84 -0.52
CA ALA A 318 5.46 7.20 -1.67
C ALA A 318 6.26 7.59 -2.91
N ILE A 319 7.52 8.01 -2.73
CA ILE A 319 8.35 8.53 -3.83
C ILE A 319 9.14 7.44 -4.57
N ALA A 320 9.14 6.20 -4.11
CA ALA A 320 10.02 5.17 -4.65
C ALA A 320 9.79 4.94 -6.16
N GLY A 321 8.53 4.86 -6.61
CA GLY A 321 8.21 4.74 -8.02
C GLY A 321 8.72 5.92 -8.86
N LEU A 322 8.57 7.15 -8.36
CA LEU A 322 9.07 8.36 -9.00
C LEU A 322 10.60 8.37 -9.04
N ALA A 323 11.26 7.99 -7.94
CA ALA A 323 12.72 7.89 -7.88
C ALA A 323 13.26 6.88 -8.89
N GLY A 324 12.59 5.74 -9.03
CA GLY A 324 12.92 4.73 -10.04
C GLY A 324 12.81 5.26 -11.47
N LEU A 325 11.74 5.98 -11.79
CA LEU A 325 11.56 6.63 -13.09
C LEU A 325 12.68 7.63 -13.39
N ILE A 326 12.94 8.55 -12.45
CA ILE A 326 13.98 9.58 -12.64
C ILE A 326 15.35 8.93 -12.82
N GLY A 327 15.69 7.93 -11.98
CA GLY A 327 16.96 7.20 -12.09
C GLY A 327 17.09 6.47 -13.43
N ALA A 328 16.01 5.89 -13.95
CA ALA A 328 15.99 5.25 -15.26
C ALA A 328 16.21 6.27 -16.40
N MET A 329 15.54 7.42 -16.36
CA MET A 329 15.68 8.47 -17.38
C MET A 329 17.05 9.16 -17.36
N GLN A 330 17.69 9.25 -16.20
CA GLN A 330 19.07 9.78 -16.08
C GLN A 330 20.15 8.81 -16.58
N ASN A 331 19.78 7.56 -16.83
CA ASN A 331 20.67 6.52 -17.35
C ASN A 331 20.20 6.10 -18.76
N GLU A 332 20.78 6.70 -19.79
CA GLU A 332 20.37 6.48 -21.19
C GLU A 332 20.31 4.99 -21.59
N PRO A 333 21.31 4.13 -21.30
CA PRO A 333 21.21 2.70 -21.57
C PRO A 333 20.02 2.02 -20.90
N LEU A 334 19.70 2.41 -19.66
CA LEU A 334 18.57 1.86 -18.92
C LEU A 334 17.24 2.35 -19.49
N ALA A 335 17.12 3.65 -19.82
CA ALA A 335 15.94 4.20 -20.47
C ALA A 335 15.63 3.48 -21.80
N GLN A 336 16.66 3.25 -22.62
CA GLN A 336 16.53 2.49 -23.88
C GLN A 336 16.08 1.05 -23.64
N GLN A 337 16.66 0.36 -22.66
CA GLN A 337 16.26 -1.01 -22.29
C GLN A 337 14.80 -1.08 -21.83
N MET A 338 14.35 -0.08 -21.10
CA MET A 338 12.98 0.03 -20.59
C MET A 338 11.98 0.58 -21.62
N ASN A 339 12.42 1.02 -22.80
CA ASN A 339 11.66 1.74 -23.81
C ASN A 339 11.05 3.05 -23.29
N LEU A 340 11.76 3.74 -22.41
CA LEU A 340 11.40 5.07 -21.91
C LEU A 340 11.90 6.15 -22.88
N ASP A 341 11.02 7.07 -23.25
CA ASP A 341 11.29 8.18 -24.15
C ASP A 341 10.33 9.37 -23.96
N ALA A 342 10.47 10.39 -24.78
CA ALA A 342 9.62 11.58 -24.78
C ALA A 342 8.14 11.32 -25.17
N LYS A 343 7.77 10.10 -25.54
CA LYS A 343 6.37 9.68 -25.83
C LYS A 343 5.81 8.84 -24.72
N SER A 344 6.62 8.43 -23.75
CA SER A 344 6.21 7.59 -22.64
C SER A 344 5.19 8.31 -21.76
N ARG A 345 4.10 7.64 -21.46
CA ARG A 345 3.06 8.09 -20.52
C ARG A 345 3.21 7.24 -19.27
N VAL A 346 3.68 7.86 -18.21
CA VAL A 346 4.06 7.15 -16.98
C VAL A 346 3.03 7.40 -15.89
N LEU A 347 2.61 6.34 -15.21
CA LEU A 347 1.82 6.41 -13.99
C LEU A 347 2.70 5.97 -12.81
N VAL A 348 2.69 6.78 -11.76
CA VAL A 348 3.29 6.46 -10.45
C VAL A 348 2.24 6.56 -9.36
N PHE A 349 2.45 5.88 -8.24
CA PHE A 349 1.54 5.89 -7.11
C PHE A 349 2.19 6.56 -5.90
N GLY A 350 1.57 7.62 -5.40
CA GLY A 350 1.89 8.25 -4.13
C GLY A 350 1.13 7.53 -3.02
N THR A 351 1.73 6.49 -2.48
CA THR A 351 1.08 5.52 -1.61
C THR A 351 0.76 6.04 -0.21
N GLU A 352 1.42 7.12 0.20
CA GLU A 352 1.20 7.77 1.50
C GLU A 352 1.57 9.24 1.46
N GLY A 353 1.01 10.02 2.40
CA GLY A 353 1.39 11.37 2.72
C GLY A 353 2.25 11.44 3.97
N ALA A 354 2.11 12.52 4.75
CA ALA A 354 2.81 12.74 6.01
C ALA A 354 2.21 11.88 7.14
N THR A 355 2.38 10.55 7.05
CA THR A 355 1.84 9.59 8.05
C THR A 355 2.58 9.64 9.38
N ASP A 356 3.82 10.12 9.37
CA ASP A 356 4.63 10.53 10.52
C ASP A 356 5.01 12.00 10.33
N PRO A 357 4.26 12.95 10.93
CA PRO A 357 4.47 14.39 10.72
C PRO A 357 5.85 14.89 11.12
N GLU A 358 6.47 14.31 12.16
CA GLU A 358 7.79 14.72 12.63
C GLU A 358 8.87 14.31 11.61
N VAL A 359 8.80 13.08 11.09
CA VAL A 359 9.70 12.60 10.03
C VAL A 359 9.50 13.43 8.76
N PHE A 360 8.26 13.66 8.37
CA PHE A 360 7.95 14.48 7.19
C PHE A 360 8.53 15.88 7.30
N GLU A 361 8.30 16.59 8.41
CA GLU A 361 8.82 17.95 8.61
C GLU A 361 10.36 17.99 8.66
N ALA A 362 10.97 16.98 9.24
CA ALA A 362 12.44 16.85 9.27
C ALA A 362 13.02 16.67 7.86
N LEU A 363 12.36 15.91 6.98
CA LEU A 363 12.83 15.65 5.61
C LEU A 363 12.50 16.79 4.65
N VAL A 364 11.31 17.39 4.76
CA VAL A 364 10.81 18.42 3.83
C VAL A 364 11.16 19.83 4.27
N GLY A 365 11.31 20.08 5.59
CA GLY A 365 11.59 21.39 6.16
C GLY A 365 10.35 22.26 6.39
N THR A 366 9.14 21.71 6.18
CA THR A 366 7.86 22.37 6.45
C THR A 366 6.78 21.33 6.74
N SER A 367 5.70 21.74 7.44
CA SER A 367 4.61 20.80 7.72
C SER A 367 3.71 20.56 6.52
N ALA A 368 3.05 19.38 6.47
CA ALA A 368 2.14 19.00 5.42
C ALA A 368 0.94 19.97 5.27
N GLU A 369 0.42 20.51 6.40
CA GLU A 369 -0.69 21.44 6.42
C GLU A 369 -0.36 22.75 5.68
N LYS A 370 0.90 23.20 5.76
CA LYS A 370 1.35 24.43 5.06
C LYS A 370 1.49 24.22 3.56
N ILE A 371 1.74 22.98 3.11
CA ILE A 371 1.82 22.64 1.70
C ILE A 371 0.41 22.52 1.10
N ALA A 372 -0.53 21.97 1.87
CA ALA A 372 -1.92 21.76 1.46
C ALA A 372 -2.79 23.06 1.50
N ALA A 373 -2.30 24.13 2.12
CA ALA A 373 -3.00 25.41 2.27
C ALA A 373 -2.83 26.32 1.05
#